data_cca2d5c62e7cc9962ffbe65577838b85
#
_entry.id   cca2d5c62e7cc9962ffbe65577838b85
#
_cell.length_a   1.000
_cell.length_b   1.000
_cell.length_c   1.000
_cell.angle_alpha   90.00
_cell.angle_beta   90.00
_cell.angle_gamma   90.00
#
_symmetry.space_group_name_H-M   'P 1'
#
loop_
_entity.id
_entity.type
_entity.pdbx_description
1 polymer ?
#
loop_
_entity_poly.entity_id
_entity_poly.type
_entity_poly.pdbx_seq_one_letter_code
_entity_poly.pdbx_strand_id
1 'polypeptide(L)'
;MKSQMLIGRSVCVAAMVWLLPAIQASAQTRGSFTAGPVTVQPGAKASGTIQVPAGKDEATTIPISVIHGSRPGPALALVAGNHGYEYTPIIALQRLLPRLDPKQMSGSVIMVHVANMPSFLKRTIYYSPVDGKNLNRVYPGKTDGTVSERIAYQITKEVIERADYVLDIHCGDGNESLRPYSYWDVKAGGADVVEKSKQLALAFGLERIVMDSERPTDPANSVYCSTTATTRGKPAITVESGGLGATDEESTARIERGVMNVMRHLKMIEGQPQMVEHPMFIDRSVALRSDETGIFYPLVEKGHTVAKGALMGYVTDFFGKRVYELRAPFAGEVLYILGTPPVSKGEPLAMIGHVAESER
;
A
#
# COMPACT_ATOMS: atom_id res chain seq x y z
N MET A 1 -51.69 90.89 8.36
CA MET A 1 -50.58 90.09 8.88
C MET A 1 -50.92 88.65 8.50
N LYS A 2 -50.16 88.02 7.62
CA LYS A 2 -50.51 86.73 6.93
C LYS A 2 -49.92 85.59 7.76
N SER A 3 -50.82 84.64 8.16
CA SER A 3 -50.43 83.36 8.79
C SER A 3 -50.10 82.36 7.67
N GLN A 4 -48.89 81.73 7.76
CA GLN A 4 -48.52 80.64 6.83
C GLN A 4 -48.69 79.34 7.56
N MET A 5 -49.43 78.45 6.90
CA MET A 5 -49.79 77.08 7.34
C MET A 5 -48.75 76.12 6.74
N LEU A 6 -47.98 75.46 7.59
CA LEU A 6 -47.04 74.40 7.19
C LEU A 6 -47.80 73.04 7.07
N ILE A 7 -47.78 72.49 5.86
CA ILE A 7 -48.29 71.15 5.58
C ILE A 7 -47.14 70.15 5.75
N GLY A 8 -47.23 69.32 6.79
CA GLY A 8 -46.32 68.21 6.98
C GLY A 8 -46.65 67.03 6.05
N ARG A 9 -45.70 66.62 5.21
CA ARG A 9 -45.77 65.41 4.40
C ARG A 9 -45.19 64.25 5.20
N SER A 10 -46.04 63.28 5.58
CA SER A 10 -45.61 61.99 6.12
C SER A 10 -45.18 61.09 4.98
N VAL A 11 -43.93 60.67 5.00
CA VAL A 11 -43.37 59.67 4.07
C VAL A 11 -43.52 58.29 4.74
N CYS A 12 -44.41 57.45 4.26
CA CYS A 12 -44.46 56.06 4.64
C CYS A 12 -43.38 55.29 3.92
N VAL A 13 -42.32 54.82 4.63
CA VAL A 13 -41.33 53.87 4.10
C VAL A 13 -41.89 52.46 4.24
N ALA A 14 -42.30 51.88 3.14
CA ALA A 14 -42.70 50.46 3.09
C ALA A 14 -41.40 49.59 3.08
N ALA A 15 -41.15 48.91 4.19
CA ALA A 15 -40.08 47.89 4.27
C ALA A 15 -40.50 46.63 3.48
N MET A 16 -39.85 46.44 2.32
CA MET A 16 -40.04 45.26 1.48
C MET A 16 -39.19 44.13 2.03
N VAL A 17 -39.76 43.20 2.79
CA VAL A 17 -39.07 42.01 3.30
C VAL A 17 -38.93 41.01 2.14
N TRP A 18 -37.72 40.86 1.63
CA TRP A 18 -37.38 39.81 0.68
C TRP A 18 -37.27 38.49 1.41
N LEU A 19 -38.27 37.62 1.29
CA LEU A 19 -38.21 36.21 1.65
C LEU A 19 -37.36 35.50 0.60
N LEU A 20 -36.06 35.30 0.89
CA LEU A 20 -35.23 34.39 0.12
C LEU A 20 -35.76 32.94 0.32
N PRO A 21 -36.06 32.19 -0.74
CA PRO A 21 -36.39 30.79 -0.58
C PRO A 21 -35.14 30.07 -0.08
N ALA A 22 -35.28 29.43 1.10
CA ALA A 22 -34.27 28.49 1.58
C ALA A 22 -34.20 27.32 0.57
N ILE A 23 -33.18 27.30 -0.26
CA ILE A 23 -32.85 26.13 -1.09
C ILE A 23 -32.43 25.05 -0.10
N GLN A 24 -33.37 24.18 0.26
CA GLN A 24 -33.06 22.91 0.89
C GLN A 24 -32.28 22.10 -0.14
N ALA A 25 -30.96 22.14 -0.04
CA ALA A 25 -30.12 21.16 -0.73
C ALA A 25 -30.56 19.80 -0.19
N SER A 26 -31.30 19.05 -1.00
CA SER A 26 -31.59 17.65 -0.71
C SER A 26 -30.25 16.95 -0.61
N ALA A 27 -29.85 16.56 0.60
CA ALA A 27 -28.68 15.72 0.79
C ALA A 27 -28.94 14.44 0.00
N GLN A 28 -28.27 14.31 -1.16
CA GLN A 28 -28.35 13.11 -1.97
C GLN A 28 -27.85 11.97 -1.08
N THR A 29 -28.75 11.09 -0.67
CA THR A 29 -28.43 9.97 0.21
C THR A 29 -27.41 9.10 -0.49
N ARG A 30 -26.21 9.05 0.08
CA ARG A 30 -25.13 8.19 -0.42
C ARG A 30 -25.61 6.74 -0.40
N GLY A 31 -25.46 6.02 -1.52
CA GLY A 31 -25.81 4.59 -1.61
C GLY A 31 -24.88 3.70 -0.79
N SER A 32 -25.23 2.44 -0.63
CA SER A 32 -24.36 1.42 -0.03
C SER A 32 -23.11 1.21 -0.85
N PHE A 33 -22.03 0.76 -0.20
CA PHE A 33 -20.77 0.39 -0.84
C PHE A 33 -20.53 -1.12 -0.67
N THR A 34 -20.12 -1.79 -1.76
CA THR A 34 -19.92 -3.24 -1.79
C THR A 34 -18.50 -3.56 -2.26
N ALA A 35 -17.81 -4.43 -1.50
CA ALA A 35 -16.58 -5.10 -1.92
C ALA A 35 -16.65 -6.58 -1.52
N GLY A 36 -16.45 -7.48 -2.48
CA GLY A 36 -16.70 -8.91 -2.29
C GLY A 36 -18.11 -9.17 -1.73
N PRO A 37 -18.27 -10.01 -0.70
CA PRO A 37 -19.55 -10.31 -0.10
C PRO A 37 -20.05 -9.25 0.90
N VAL A 38 -19.29 -8.19 1.14
CA VAL A 38 -19.56 -7.19 2.19
C VAL A 38 -20.21 -5.96 1.59
N THR A 39 -21.48 -5.71 1.96
CA THR A 39 -22.23 -4.49 1.61
C THR A 39 -22.47 -3.67 2.87
N VAL A 40 -22.13 -2.39 2.83
CA VAL A 40 -22.17 -1.49 4.00
C VAL A 40 -22.91 -0.21 3.67
N GLN A 41 -23.80 0.22 4.58
CA GLN A 41 -24.48 1.51 4.50
C GLN A 41 -23.55 2.66 4.90
N PRO A 42 -23.81 3.91 4.45
CA PRO A 42 -23.05 5.07 4.88
C PRO A 42 -23.01 5.22 6.40
N GLY A 43 -21.84 5.54 6.95
CA GLY A 43 -21.61 5.67 8.39
C GLY A 43 -21.50 4.33 9.13
N ALA A 44 -21.28 3.21 8.43
CA ALA A 44 -21.13 1.89 9.01
C ALA A 44 -19.85 1.17 8.54
N LYS A 45 -19.51 0.08 9.22
CA LYS A 45 -18.43 -0.84 8.82
C LYS A 45 -18.84 -2.28 9.09
N ALA A 46 -18.34 -3.20 8.26
CA ALA A 46 -18.58 -4.63 8.40
C ALA A 46 -17.36 -5.42 7.89
N SER A 47 -17.23 -6.65 8.38
CA SER A 47 -16.22 -7.60 7.93
C SER A 47 -16.87 -8.83 7.33
N GLY A 48 -16.15 -9.51 6.45
CA GLY A 48 -16.60 -10.71 5.78
C GLY A 48 -15.42 -11.41 5.12
N THR A 49 -15.73 -12.40 4.27
CA THR A 49 -14.69 -13.24 3.69
C THR A 49 -14.99 -13.49 2.22
N ILE A 50 -14.11 -13.04 1.32
CA ILE A 50 -14.17 -13.40 -0.09
C ILE A 50 -13.83 -14.89 -0.22
N GLN A 51 -14.68 -15.63 -0.90
CA GLN A 51 -14.43 -17.03 -1.21
C GLN A 51 -13.56 -17.15 -2.46
N VAL A 52 -12.52 -17.94 -2.37
CA VAL A 52 -11.70 -18.37 -3.51
C VAL A 52 -12.07 -19.82 -3.79
N PRO A 53 -12.96 -20.08 -4.77
CA PRO A 53 -13.45 -21.43 -5.03
C PRO A 53 -12.34 -22.42 -5.35
N ALA A 54 -12.57 -23.70 -5.09
CA ALA A 54 -11.67 -24.77 -5.53
C ALA A 54 -11.55 -24.78 -7.06
N GLY A 55 -10.40 -25.22 -7.53
CA GLY A 55 -10.08 -25.36 -8.95
C GLY A 55 -9.01 -26.42 -9.15
N LYS A 56 -7.82 -26.03 -9.61
CA LYS A 56 -6.64 -26.94 -9.67
C LYS A 56 -6.16 -27.34 -8.27
N ASP A 57 -6.41 -26.48 -7.29
CA ASP A 57 -6.07 -26.66 -5.89
C ASP A 57 -7.32 -26.45 -5.02
N GLU A 58 -7.22 -26.72 -3.73
CA GLU A 58 -8.31 -26.54 -2.77
C GLU A 58 -8.81 -25.09 -2.71
N ALA A 59 -10.02 -24.93 -2.20
CA ALA A 59 -10.58 -23.62 -1.92
C ALA A 59 -9.83 -22.93 -0.78
N THR A 60 -9.82 -21.59 -0.83
CA THR A 60 -9.31 -20.75 0.27
C THR A 60 -10.18 -19.52 0.45
N THR A 61 -9.80 -18.65 1.37
CA THR A 61 -10.59 -17.46 1.71
C THR A 61 -9.70 -16.25 1.91
N ILE A 62 -10.27 -15.05 1.72
CA ILE A 62 -9.59 -13.77 1.93
C ILE A 62 -10.43 -12.95 2.91
N PRO A 63 -9.98 -12.75 4.16
CA PRO A 63 -10.69 -11.90 5.14
C PRO A 63 -10.58 -10.43 4.75
N ILE A 64 -11.73 -9.75 4.69
CA ILE A 64 -11.81 -8.32 4.37
C ILE A 64 -12.67 -7.57 5.38
N SER A 65 -12.43 -6.27 5.49
CA SER A 65 -13.33 -5.33 6.15
C SER A 65 -13.61 -4.15 5.22
N VAL A 66 -14.85 -3.67 5.24
CA VAL A 66 -15.30 -2.48 4.53
C VAL A 66 -15.75 -1.44 5.54
N ILE A 67 -15.18 -0.24 5.46
CA ILE A 67 -15.58 0.93 6.23
C ILE A 67 -16.15 1.94 5.24
N HIS A 68 -17.44 2.29 5.37
CA HIS A 68 -18.13 3.21 4.47
C HIS A 68 -18.46 4.50 5.19
N GLY A 69 -17.71 5.55 4.93
CA GLY A 69 -17.86 6.86 5.56
C GLY A 69 -19.24 7.48 5.30
N SER A 70 -19.69 8.30 6.21
CA SER A 70 -20.98 9.02 6.09
C SER A 70 -20.97 10.09 5.00
N ARG A 71 -19.80 10.60 4.61
CA ARG A 71 -19.62 11.67 3.62
C ARG A 71 -19.06 11.13 2.30
N PRO A 72 -19.39 11.75 1.14
CA PRO A 72 -18.76 11.41 -0.14
C PRO A 72 -17.23 11.54 -0.10
N GLY A 73 -16.53 10.74 -0.89
CA GLY A 73 -15.06 10.74 -0.98
C GLY A 73 -14.58 9.50 -1.73
N PRO A 74 -13.26 9.34 -1.91
CA PRO A 74 -12.68 8.24 -2.65
C PRO A 74 -12.77 6.91 -1.91
N ALA A 75 -12.57 5.83 -2.65
CA ALA A 75 -12.40 4.48 -2.14
C ALA A 75 -10.89 4.13 -2.09
N LEU A 76 -10.39 3.78 -0.91
CA LEU A 76 -9.01 3.38 -0.67
C LEU A 76 -8.96 1.89 -0.33
N ALA A 77 -8.20 1.12 -1.09
CA ALA A 77 -7.88 -0.26 -0.76
C ALA A 77 -6.54 -0.37 -0.03
N LEU A 78 -6.52 -1.13 1.05
CA LEU A 78 -5.35 -1.50 1.83
C LEU A 78 -5.19 -3.01 1.73
N VAL A 79 -4.11 -3.49 1.11
CA VAL A 79 -3.87 -4.92 0.91
C VAL A 79 -2.66 -5.34 1.72
N ALA A 80 -2.84 -6.29 2.64
CA ALA A 80 -1.80 -6.87 3.46
C ALA A 80 -1.73 -8.40 3.31
N GLY A 81 -0.57 -8.98 3.61
CA GLY A 81 -0.39 -10.42 3.64
C GLY A 81 -0.35 -11.09 2.27
N ASN A 82 0.20 -10.41 1.24
CA ASN A 82 0.56 -11.05 -0.03
C ASN A 82 1.57 -12.18 0.18
N HIS A 83 2.51 -12.01 1.13
CA HIS A 83 3.41 -13.06 1.58
C HIS A 83 3.07 -13.51 2.99
N GLY A 84 3.35 -14.77 3.28
CA GLY A 84 2.84 -15.44 4.49
C GLY A 84 3.52 -15.04 5.80
N TYR A 85 4.76 -14.57 5.74
CA TYR A 85 5.57 -14.21 6.90
C TYR A 85 5.60 -12.69 7.18
N GLU A 86 4.89 -11.91 6.38
CA GLU A 86 4.82 -10.45 6.51
C GLU A 86 3.71 -10.06 7.51
N TYR A 87 4.00 -10.21 8.80
CA TYR A 87 2.99 -10.03 9.86
C TYR A 87 2.72 -8.58 10.21
N THR A 88 3.71 -7.69 10.12
CA THR A 88 3.60 -6.30 10.55
C THR A 88 2.42 -5.56 9.89
N PRO A 89 2.22 -5.60 8.56
CA PRO A 89 1.06 -4.95 7.91
C PRO A 89 -0.27 -5.57 8.33
N ILE A 90 -0.32 -6.89 8.54
CA ILE A 90 -1.52 -7.59 9.00
C ILE A 90 -1.97 -7.06 10.37
N ILE A 91 -1.04 -6.97 11.30
CA ILE A 91 -1.30 -6.45 12.66
C ILE A 91 -1.68 -4.97 12.61
N ALA A 92 -0.99 -4.15 11.78
CA ALA A 92 -1.33 -2.74 11.62
C ALA A 92 -2.77 -2.53 11.14
N LEU A 93 -3.24 -3.29 10.16
CA LEU A 93 -4.62 -3.19 9.69
C LEU A 93 -5.63 -3.67 10.74
N GLN A 94 -5.32 -4.71 11.52
CA GLN A 94 -6.17 -5.13 12.63
C GLN A 94 -6.30 -4.04 13.70
N ARG A 95 -5.20 -3.33 14.02
CA ARG A 95 -5.19 -2.22 14.99
C ARG A 95 -5.90 -0.97 14.48
N LEU A 96 -5.85 -0.71 13.18
CA LEU A 96 -6.53 0.43 12.56
C LEU A 96 -8.05 0.25 12.49
N LEU A 97 -8.56 -0.94 12.25
CA LEU A 97 -9.98 -1.21 12.03
C LEU A 97 -10.90 -0.65 13.15
N PRO A 98 -10.65 -0.87 14.45
CA PRO A 98 -11.48 -0.30 15.51
C PRO A 98 -11.37 1.24 15.60
N ARG A 99 -10.23 1.82 15.21
CA ARG A 99 -9.95 3.27 15.33
C ARG A 99 -10.61 4.11 14.23
N LEU A 100 -11.03 3.50 13.12
CA LEU A 100 -11.73 4.20 12.05
C LEU A 100 -13.22 4.30 12.37
N ASP A 101 -13.68 5.53 12.63
CA ASP A 101 -15.10 5.83 12.84
C ASP A 101 -15.75 6.24 11.50
N PRO A 102 -16.59 5.39 10.89
CA PRO A 102 -17.21 5.70 9.62
C PRO A 102 -18.13 6.93 9.65
N LYS A 103 -18.63 7.34 10.83
CA LYS A 103 -19.45 8.55 10.97
C LYS A 103 -18.65 9.82 10.77
N GLN A 104 -17.35 9.79 11.01
CA GLN A 104 -16.42 10.93 10.84
C GLN A 104 -15.64 10.88 9.54
N MET A 105 -15.86 9.85 8.70
CA MET A 105 -15.11 9.64 7.47
C MET A 105 -15.85 10.11 6.22
N SER A 106 -15.04 10.50 5.23
CA SER A 106 -15.43 10.64 3.82
C SER A 106 -14.88 9.46 3.03
N GLY A 107 -15.62 9.03 1.99
CA GLY A 107 -15.17 7.93 1.15
C GLY A 107 -15.32 6.55 1.79
N SER A 108 -14.60 5.57 1.29
CA SER A 108 -14.67 4.18 1.74
C SER A 108 -13.26 3.60 1.89
N VAL A 109 -13.09 2.66 2.82
CA VAL A 109 -11.86 1.88 2.96
C VAL A 109 -12.20 0.41 2.80
N ILE A 110 -11.43 -0.30 1.97
CA ILE A 110 -11.45 -1.75 1.84
C ILE A 110 -10.14 -2.26 2.44
N MET A 111 -10.20 -3.08 3.47
CA MET A 111 -9.03 -3.71 4.08
C MET A 111 -9.00 -5.19 3.72
N VAL A 112 -7.97 -5.64 3.02
CA VAL A 112 -7.61 -7.05 2.91
C VAL A 112 -6.63 -7.35 4.04
N HIS A 113 -7.08 -8.12 5.04
CA HIS A 113 -6.28 -8.40 6.22
C HIS A 113 -5.17 -9.41 5.96
N VAL A 114 -5.48 -10.48 5.24
CA VAL A 114 -4.54 -11.52 4.84
C VAL A 114 -4.89 -11.98 3.41
N ALA A 115 -4.12 -11.53 2.43
CA ALA A 115 -4.35 -11.89 1.03
C ALA A 115 -4.08 -13.38 0.77
N ASN A 116 -2.99 -13.91 1.33
CA ASN A 116 -2.50 -15.28 1.09
C ASN A 116 -2.64 -16.15 2.35
N MET A 117 -3.87 -16.58 2.65
CA MET A 117 -4.16 -17.43 3.80
C MET A 117 -3.34 -18.73 3.85
N PRO A 118 -3.13 -19.48 2.73
CA PRO A 118 -2.28 -20.67 2.75
C PRO A 118 -0.86 -20.39 3.24
N SER A 119 -0.23 -19.34 2.71
CA SER A 119 1.14 -18.95 3.09
C SER A 119 1.22 -18.45 4.53
N PHE A 120 0.23 -17.66 4.98
CA PHE A 120 0.16 -17.16 6.36
C PHE A 120 0.07 -18.29 7.38
N LEU A 121 -0.86 -19.23 7.19
CA LEU A 121 -1.07 -20.33 8.12
C LEU A 121 0.12 -21.34 8.16
N LYS A 122 0.84 -21.48 7.04
CA LYS A 122 2.00 -22.36 6.93
C LYS A 122 3.33 -21.65 7.22
N ARG A 123 3.33 -20.33 7.41
CA ARG A 123 4.54 -19.52 7.66
C ARG A 123 5.57 -19.72 6.56
N THR A 124 5.18 -19.51 5.31
CA THR A 124 6.09 -19.68 4.16
C THR A 124 6.61 -18.33 3.66
N ILE A 125 7.90 -18.30 3.34
CA ILE A 125 8.60 -17.16 2.80
C ILE A 125 8.34 -17.10 1.30
N TYR A 126 7.93 -15.95 0.75
CA TYR A 126 7.67 -15.62 -0.65
C TYR A 126 6.64 -16.51 -1.36
N TYR A 127 6.72 -17.82 -1.21
CA TYR A 127 6.01 -18.76 -2.06
C TYR A 127 4.87 -19.47 -1.34
N SER A 128 3.75 -19.62 -2.03
CA SER A 128 2.63 -20.41 -1.53
C SER A 128 3.02 -21.89 -1.38
N PRO A 129 2.70 -22.51 -0.24
CA PRO A 129 3.02 -23.92 -0.02
C PRO A 129 2.14 -24.87 -0.83
N VAL A 130 1.13 -24.35 -1.53
CA VAL A 130 0.18 -25.14 -2.32
C VAL A 130 0.62 -25.26 -3.78
N ASP A 131 0.98 -24.13 -4.41
CA ASP A 131 1.30 -24.08 -5.85
C ASP A 131 2.72 -23.60 -6.16
N GLY A 132 3.53 -23.31 -5.14
CA GLY A 132 4.91 -22.84 -5.28
C GLY A 132 5.05 -21.46 -5.93
N LYS A 133 3.97 -20.69 -6.07
CA LYS A 133 4.00 -19.37 -6.70
C LYS A 133 4.10 -18.25 -5.66
N ASN A 134 4.76 -17.18 -6.06
CA ASN A 134 4.70 -15.91 -5.31
C ASN A 134 3.41 -15.19 -5.73
N LEU A 135 2.50 -14.92 -4.77
CA LEU A 135 1.23 -14.26 -5.06
C LEU A 135 1.44 -12.89 -5.73
N ASN A 136 2.43 -12.12 -5.24
CA ASN A 136 2.75 -10.81 -5.82
C ASN A 136 3.60 -10.89 -7.10
N ARG A 137 3.47 -12.01 -7.87
CA ARG A 137 4.04 -12.22 -9.20
C ARG A 137 3.04 -12.81 -10.19
N VAL A 138 1.77 -12.97 -9.77
CA VAL A 138 0.74 -13.61 -10.60
C VAL A 138 -0.49 -12.74 -10.82
N TYR A 139 -0.48 -11.47 -10.40
CA TYR A 139 -1.54 -10.52 -10.70
C TYR A 139 -1.62 -10.21 -12.21
N PRO A 140 -2.80 -9.96 -12.79
CA PRO A 140 -4.10 -9.78 -12.15
C PRO A 140 -4.81 -11.09 -11.79
N GLY A 141 -4.20 -12.25 -12.00
CA GLY A 141 -4.77 -13.55 -11.70
C GLY A 141 -5.68 -14.14 -12.78
N LYS A 142 -6.19 -15.33 -12.53
CA LYS A 142 -7.08 -16.11 -13.43
C LYS A 142 -8.10 -16.90 -12.64
N THR A 143 -9.31 -17.01 -13.17
CA THR A 143 -10.41 -17.79 -12.53
C THR A 143 -10.15 -19.29 -12.52
N ASP A 144 -9.51 -19.81 -13.57
CA ASP A 144 -9.19 -21.22 -13.81
C ASP A 144 -7.73 -21.59 -13.45
N GLY A 145 -7.02 -20.65 -12.82
CA GLY A 145 -5.63 -20.80 -12.42
C GLY A 145 -5.41 -21.65 -11.18
N THR A 146 -4.16 -21.67 -10.71
CA THR A 146 -3.77 -22.22 -9.41
C THR A 146 -4.27 -21.35 -8.27
N VAL A 147 -4.13 -21.78 -7.01
CA VAL A 147 -4.65 -21.05 -5.85
C VAL A 147 -4.16 -19.60 -5.80
N SER A 148 -2.86 -19.34 -6.04
CA SER A 148 -2.32 -17.97 -6.05
C SER A 148 -2.92 -17.13 -7.18
N GLU A 149 -3.10 -17.68 -8.39
CA GLU A 149 -3.73 -16.97 -9.49
C GLU A 149 -5.21 -16.67 -9.22
N ARG A 150 -5.94 -17.57 -8.56
CA ARG A 150 -7.34 -17.34 -8.17
C ARG A 150 -7.47 -16.31 -7.06
N ILE A 151 -6.56 -16.31 -6.07
CA ILE A 151 -6.49 -15.26 -5.04
C ILE A 151 -6.25 -13.90 -5.69
N ALA A 152 -5.24 -13.78 -6.56
CA ALA A 152 -4.94 -12.54 -7.28
C ALA A 152 -6.13 -12.04 -8.10
N TYR A 153 -6.85 -12.95 -8.78
CA TYR A 153 -8.07 -12.62 -9.51
C TYR A 153 -9.16 -12.05 -8.60
N GLN A 154 -9.42 -12.67 -7.46
CA GLN A 154 -10.45 -12.20 -6.53
C GLN A 154 -10.07 -10.81 -5.95
N ILE A 155 -8.80 -10.60 -5.57
CA ILE A 155 -8.34 -9.30 -5.09
C ILE A 155 -8.45 -8.25 -6.21
N THR A 156 -8.10 -8.58 -7.44
CA THR A 156 -8.24 -7.68 -8.58
C THR A 156 -9.69 -7.25 -8.77
N LYS A 157 -10.64 -8.19 -8.82
CA LYS A 157 -12.05 -7.94 -9.11
C LYS A 157 -12.83 -7.30 -7.96
N GLU A 158 -12.63 -7.82 -6.76
CA GLU A 158 -13.47 -7.46 -5.61
C GLU A 158 -12.88 -6.33 -4.76
N VAL A 159 -11.59 -6.00 -4.96
CA VAL A 159 -10.88 -5.00 -4.17
C VAL A 159 -10.30 -3.90 -5.06
N ILE A 160 -9.35 -4.24 -5.95
CA ILE A 160 -8.65 -3.24 -6.76
C ILE A 160 -9.60 -2.51 -7.70
N GLU A 161 -10.47 -3.23 -8.43
CA GLU A 161 -11.43 -2.61 -9.35
C GLU A 161 -12.50 -1.76 -8.63
N ARG A 162 -12.73 -1.98 -7.32
CA ARG A 162 -13.66 -1.21 -6.48
C ARG A 162 -13.05 0.04 -5.85
N ALA A 163 -11.73 0.16 -5.85
CA ALA A 163 -11.00 1.26 -5.24
C ALA A 163 -10.65 2.35 -6.27
N ASP A 164 -10.42 3.57 -5.78
CA ASP A 164 -9.83 4.68 -6.53
C ASP A 164 -8.31 4.75 -6.29
N TYR A 165 -7.85 4.31 -5.11
CA TYR A 165 -6.45 4.29 -4.67
C TYR A 165 -6.12 2.96 -4.00
N VAL A 166 -4.87 2.50 -4.13
CA VAL A 166 -4.43 1.23 -3.54
C VAL A 166 -3.10 1.39 -2.81
N LEU A 167 -3.02 0.87 -1.59
CA LEU A 167 -1.78 0.65 -0.85
C LEU A 167 -1.54 -0.87 -0.75
N ASP A 168 -0.48 -1.35 -1.40
CA ASP A 168 0.03 -2.71 -1.30
C ASP A 168 1.07 -2.74 -0.17
N ILE A 169 0.65 -3.23 1.01
CA ILE A 169 1.41 -3.04 2.25
C ILE A 169 2.15 -4.32 2.60
N HIS A 170 3.46 -4.23 2.57
CA HIS A 170 4.42 -5.29 2.83
C HIS A 170 5.34 -4.94 4.00
N CYS A 171 6.14 -5.89 4.38
CA CYS A 171 7.37 -5.73 5.15
C CYS A 171 8.41 -6.72 4.61
N GLY A 172 9.66 -6.64 5.05
CA GLY A 172 10.62 -7.72 4.79
C GLY A 172 10.06 -9.05 5.25
N ASP A 173 10.18 -10.08 4.42
CA ASP A 173 9.71 -11.43 4.72
C ASP A 173 10.46 -12.03 5.92
N GLY A 174 10.17 -13.27 6.31
CA GLY A 174 10.74 -13.92 7.48
C GLY A 174 12.26 -14.04 7.51
N ASN A 175 12.91 -13.85 6.38
CA ASN A 175 14.36 -13.89 6.23
C ASN A 175 15.01 -12.54 5.90
N GLU A 176 14.24 -11.45 5.76
CA GLU A 176 14.74 -10.14 5.33
C GLU A 176 14.87 -9.14 6.48
N SER A 177 16.09 -8.65 6.72
CA SER A 177 16.35 -7.46 7.51
C SER A 177 16.23 -6.24 6.61
N LEU A 178 15.11 -5.49 6.72
CA LEU A 178 14.70 -4.48 5.76
C LEU A 178 14.69 -3.08 6.38
N ARG A 179 15.24 -2.08 5.66
CA ARG A 179 15.04 -0.67 5.93
C ARG A 179 13.67 -0.23 5.39
N PRO A 180 12.88 0.58 6.10
CA PRO A 180 11.59 1.04 5.60
C PRO A 180 11.73 1.91 4.34
N TYR A 181 10.97 1.57 3.28
CA TYR A 181 10.87 2.34 2.03
C TYR A 181 9.52 2.10 1.34
N SER A 182 9.21 2.92 0.34
CA SER A 182 8.08 2.69 -0.56
C SER A 182 8.55 2.57 -2.01
N TYR A 183 7.80 1.84 -2.83
CA TYR A 183 7.94 1.85 -4.29
C TYR A 183 6.91 2.77 -4.90
N TRP A 184 7.37 3.55 -5.85
CA TRP A 184 6.57 4.38 -6.73
C TRP A 184 6.81 3.95 -8.17
N ASP A 185 5.76 3.44 -8.83
CA ASP A 185 5.79 3.09 -10.26
C ASP A 185 5.81 4.38 -11.09
N VAL A 186 6.90 4.58 -11.84
CA VAL A 186 7.13 5.83 -12.59
C VAL A 186 6.66 5.77 -14.05
N LYS A 187 6.01 4.68 -14.48
CA LYS A 187 5.61 4.46 -15.89
C LYS A 187 4.14 4.11 -16.09
N ALA A 188 3.58 3.26 -15.23
CA ALA A 188 2.27 2.69 -15.49
C ALA A 188 1.11 3.65 -15.18
N GLY A 189 0.07 3.62 -15.99
CA GLY A 189 -1.19 4.35 -15.79
C GLY A 189 -1.25 5.77 -16.33
N GLY A 190 -0.14 6.28 -16.89
CA GLY A 190 -0.06 7.64 -17.43
C GLY A 190 0.30 8.71 -16.39
N ALA A 191 0.58 9.94 -16.83
CA ALA A 191 1.18 10.99 -16.02
C ALA A 191 0.40 11.36 -14.75
N ASP A 192 -0.93 11.41 -14.81
CA ASP A 192 -1.78 11.72 -13.65
C ASP A 192 -1.70 10.63 -12.57
N VAL A 193 -1.69 9.35 -12.97
CA VAL A 193 -1.56 8.21 -12.05
C VAL A 193 -0.17 8.20 -11.43
N VAL A 194 0.89 8.42 -12.22
CA VAL A 194 2.27 8.49 -11.76
C VAL A 194 2.43 9.60 -10.71
N GLU A 195 1.93 10.81 -10.99
CA GLU A 195 2.02 11.94 -10.06
C GLU A 195 1.22 11.69 -8.77
N LYS A 196 -0.02 11.21 -8.87
CA LYS A 196 -0.83 10.88 -7.69
C LYS A 196 -0.21 9.75 -6.86
N SER A 197 0.41 8.75 -7.48
CA SER A 197 1.15 7.69 -6.78
C SER A 197 2.36 8.25 -6.04
N LYS A 198 3.10 9.20 -6.64
CA LYS A 198 4.17 9.93 -5.96
C LYS A 198 3.65 10.66 -4.72
N GLN A 199 2.53 11.37 -4.84
CA GLN A 199 1.92 12.07 -3.71
C GLN A 199 1.47 11.11 -2.60
N LEU A 200 1.00 9.90 -2.94
CA LEU A 200 0.72 8.84 -1.95
C LEU A 200 1.99 8.41 -1.21
N ALA A 201 3.12 8.22 -1.92
CA ALA A 201 4.39 7.83 -1.31
C ALA A 201 4.91 8.90 -0.34
N LEU A 202 4.86 10.18 -0.75
CA LEU A 202 5.22 11.31 0.10
C LEU A 202 4.31 11.42 1.33
N ALA A 203 3.00 11.22 1.14
CA ALA A 203 2.01 11.26 2.21
C ALA A 203 2.12 10.06 3.17
N PHE A 204 2.53 8.89 2.69
CA PHE A 204 2.74 7.73 3.55
C PHE A 204 3.84 7.99 4.59
N GLY A 205 4.87 8.77 4.22
CA GLY A 205 5.82 9.29 5.16
C GLY A 205 7.07 8.44 5.38
N LEU A 206 7.44 7.56 4.42
CA LEU A 206 8.74 6.90 4.42
C LEU A 206 9.76 7.73 3.65
N GLU A 207 10.92 7.96 4.26
CA GLU A 207 11.96 8.84 3.68
C GLU A 207 12.56 8.29 2.37
N ARG A 208 12.63 6.95 2.22
CA ARG A 208 13.16 6.31 1.02
C ARG A 208 12.03 5.96 0.09
N ILE A 209 12.12 6.45 -1.15
CA ILE A 209 11.14 6.21 -2.20
C ILE A 209 11.86 5.63 -3.42
N VAL A 210 11.64 4.36 -3.71
CA VAL A 210 12.20 3.67 -4.87
C VAL A 210 11.38 4.04 -6.10
N MET A 211 12.02 4.67 -7.07
CA MET A 211 11.47 5.00 -8.39
C MET A 211 11.55 3.76 -9.27
N ASP A 212 10.47 2.96 -9.28
CA ASP A 212 10.49 1.69 -9.99
C ASP A 212 10.12 1.88 -11.46
N SER A 213 11.13 1.81 -12.31
CA SER A 213 10.98 1.94 -13.77
C SER A 213 10.83 0.60 -14.50
N GLU A 214 10.94 -0.52 -13.79
CA GLU A 214 10.92 -1.86 -14.37
C GLU A 214 9.54 -2.53 -14.27
N ARG A 215 8.55 -1.84 -13.72
CA ARG A 215 7.18 -2.36 -13.61
C ARG A 215 6.53 -2.53 -14.97
N PRO A 216 5.73 -3.61 -15.14
CA PRO A 216 4.94 -3.80 -16.37
C PRO A 216 3.92 -2.67 -16.57
N THR A 217 3.65 -2.35 -17.83
CA THR A 217 2.62 -1.36 -18.20
C THR A 217 1.36 -1.98 -18.81
N ASP A 218 1.38 -3.29 -19.06
CA ASP A 218 0.25 -4.04 -19.59
C ASP A 218 -0.69 -4.48 -18.46
N PRO A 219 -1.97 -4.06 -18.45
CA PRO A 219 -2.96 -4.49 -17.46
C PRO A 219 -3.20 -6.01 -17.42
N ALA A 220 -2.99 -6.72 -18.54
CA ALA A 220 -3.18 -8.17 -18.62
C ALA A 220 -2.00 -8.94 -17.98
N ASN A 221 -0.83 -8.31 -17.88
CA ASN A 221 0.39 -8.88 -17.34
C ASN A 221 1.03 -7.94 -16.30
N SER A 222 0.22 -7.42 -15.40
CA SER A 222 0.64 -6.41 -14.40
C SER A 222 1.56 -6.98 -13.31
N VAL A 223 1.55 -8.27 -13.09
CA VAL A 223 2.47 -9.05 -12.23
C VAL A 223 2.32 -8.77 -10.74
N TYR A 224 2.22 -7.50 -10.32
CA TYR A 224 2.18 -7.06 -8.90
C TYR A 224 0.81 -6.48 -8.53
N CYS A 225 0.46 -6.52 -7.24
CA CYS A 225 -0.78 -5.95 -6.72
C CYS A 225 -0.89 -4.45 -7.01
N SER A 226 0.11 -3.65 -6.61
CA SER A 226 0.13 -2.19 -6.87
C SER A 226 0.13 -1.86 -8.36
N THR A 227 0.92 -2.59 -9.18
CA THR A 227 0.96 -2.38 -10.64
C THR A 227 -0.37 -2.76 -11.32
N THR A 228 -1.11 -3.71 -10.74
CA THR A 228 -2.46 -4.02 -11.22
C THR A 228 -3.41 -2.83 -11.06
N ALA A 229 -3.23 -2.04 -10.01
CA ALA A 229 -3.97 -0.80 -9.83
C ALA A 229 -3.48 0.29 -10.81
N THR A 230 -2.17 0.58 -10.88
CA THR A 230 -1.64 1.66 -11.72
C THR A 230 -1.93 1.44 -13.19
N THR A 231 -1.78 0.22 -13.72
CA THR A 231 -2.12 -0.12 -15.11
C THR A 231 -3.62 0.02 -15.44
N ARG A 232 -4.49 0.10 -14.41
CA ARG A 232 -5.93 0.34 -14.53
C ARG A 232 -6.33 1.79 -14.23
N GLY A 233 -5.36 2.70 -14.23
CA GLY A 233 -5.59 4.12 -14.00
C GLY A 233 -5.84 4.49 -12.53
N LYS A 234 -5.48 3.64 -11.58
CA LYS A 234 -5.66 3.85 -10.14
C LYS A 234 -4.32 4.10 -9.47
N PRO A 235 -4.08 5.29 -8.88
CA PRO A 235 -2.84 5.56 -8.16
C PRO A 235 -2.60 4.54 -7.05
N ALA A 236 -1.36 4.04 -6.99
CA ALA A 236 -0.98 3.03 -6.02
C ALA A 236 0.51 3.10 -5.66
N ILE A 237 0.85 2.62 -4.48
CA ILE A 237 2.22 2.41 -4.02
C ILE A 237 2.35 1.05 -3.37
N THR A 238 3.59 0.52 -3.35
CA THR A 238 3.97 -0.57 -2.45
C THR A 238 4.75 0.01 -1.27
N VAL A 239 4.48 -0.48 -0.08
CA VAL A 239 5.10 -0.03 1.17
C VAL A 239 5.82 -1.19 1.82
N GLU A 240 7.01 -0.94 2.34
CA GLU A 240 7.83 -1.91 3.04
C GLU A 240 8.19 -1.38 4.44
N SER A 241 7.72 -2.03 5.51
CA SER A 241 8.06 -1.62 6.90
C SER A 241 7.98 -2.78 7.88
N GLY A 242 9.12 -3.14 8.49
CA GLY A 242 9.31 -4.32 9.33
C GLY A 242 10.09 -5.42 8.61
N GLY A 243 10.25 -6.59 9.21
CA GLY A 243 10.95 -7.73 8.61
C GLY A 243 11.25 -8.83 9.61
N LEU A 244 11.91 -9.90 9.15
CA LEU A 244 12.32 -11.06 9.96
C LEU A 244 11.15 -11.75 10.69
N GLY A 245 9.94 -11.71 10.13
CA GLY A 245 8.75 -12.26 10.78
C GLY A 245 8.41 -11.61 12.12
N ALA A 246 8.92 -10.39 12.37
CA ALA A 246 8.66 -9.65 13.60
C ALA A 246 7.34 -8.87 13.53
N THR A 247 6.85 -8.48 14.71
CA THR A 247 5.66 -7.64 14.89
C THR A 247 5.97 -6.52 15.88
N ASP A 248 7.15 -5.91 15.72
CA ASP A 248 7.60 -4.84 16.61
C ASP A 248 6.70 -3.62 16.54
N GLU A 249 6.62 -2.90 17.66
CA GLU A 249 5.71 -1.76 17.83
C GLU A 249 6.07 -0.60 16.90
N GLU A 250 7.36 -0.36 16.69
CA GLU A 250 7.82 0.76 15.86
C GLU A 250 7.38 0.59 14.40
N SER A 251 7.63 -0.59 13.82
CA SER A 251 7.27 -0.92 12.43
C SER A 251 5.75 -0.93 12.23
N THR A 252 5.02 -1.51 13.20
CA THR A 252 3.54 -1.55 13.18
C THR A 252 2.96 -0.14 13.24
N ALA A 253 3.38 0.68 14.19
CA ALA A 253 2.92 2.06 14.34
C ALA A 253 3.31 2.94 13.15
N ARG A 254 4.42 2.66 12.46
CA ARG A 254 4.83 3.36 11.23
C ARG A 254 3.84 3.12 10.11
N ILE A 255 3.38 1.89 9.90
CA ILE A 255 2.33 1.57 8.92
C ILE A 255 1.01 2.27 9.30
N GLU A 256 0.60 2.19 10.58
CA GLU A 256 -0.62 2.85 11.05
C GLU A 256 -0.58 4.38 10.77
N ARG A 257 0.52 5.04 11.11
CA ARG A 257 0.70 6.48 10.84
C ARG A 257 0.67 6.78 9.34
N GLY A 258 1.34 5.97 8.53
CA GLY A 258 1.38 6.13 7.07
C GLY A 258 0.00 6.02 6.44
N VAL A 259 -0.78 5.00 6.79
CA VAL A 259 -2.17 4.85 6.33
C VAL A 259 -3.02 6.04 6.74
N MET A 260 -2.95 6.48 8.01
CA MET A 260 -3.71 7.64 8.50
C MET A 260 -3.29 8.94 7.80
N ASN A 261 -2.02 9.10 7.44
CA ASN A 261 -1.53 10.25 6.67
C ASN A 261 -2.04 10.24 5.23
N VAL A 262 -2.04 9.08 4.56
CA VAL A 262 -2.66 8.94 3.24
C VAL A 262 -4.14 9.27 3.29
N MET A 263 -4.86 8.79 4.31
CA MET A 263 -6.30 9.12 4.48
C MET A 263 -6.53 10.63 4.68
N ARG A 264 -5.63 11.34 5.40
CA ARG A 264 -5.68 12.82 5.51
C ARG A 264 -5.39 13.50 4.18
N HIS A 265 -4.36 13.04 3.46
CA HIS A 265 -4.02 13.55 2.13
C HIS A 265 -5.20 13.44 1.16
N LEU A 266 -5.88 12.30 1.17
CA LEU A 266 -7.08 12.04 0.37
C LEU A 266 -8.35 12.69 0.94
N LYS A 267 -8.26 13.47 2.02
CA LYS A 267 -9.38 14.15 2.70
C LYS A 267 -10.48 13.18 3.17
N MET A 268 -10.09 11.95 3.49
CA MET A 268 -11.01 10.93 4.00
C MET A 268 -11.28 11.09 5.50
N ILE A 269 -10.33 11.64 6.24
CA ILE A 269 -10.40 11.98 7.68
C ILE A 269 -9.88 13.39 7.91
N GLU A 270 -10.23 13.98 9.03
CA GLU A 270 -9.78 15.32 9.42
C GLU A 270 -8.28 15.36 9.75
N GLY A 271 -7.69 16.56 9.65
CA GLY A 271 -6.29 16.85 9.93
C GLY A 271 -5.47 17.04 8.65
N GLN A 272 -4.23 17.53 8.84
CA GLN A 272 -3.27 17.72 7.75
C GLN A 272 -2.35 16.49 7.65
N PRO A 273 -2.00 16.05 6.44
CA PRO A 273 -1.00 15.01 6.27
C PRO A 273 0.39 15.53 6.66
N GLN A 274 1.17 14.69 7.31
CA GLN A 274 2.58 14.93 7.55
C GLN A 274 3.36 14.36 6.35
N MET A 275 3.64 15.20 5.37
CA MET A 275 4.42 14.81 4.20
C MET A 275 5.89 14.64 4.58
N VAL A 276 6.61 13.82 3.83
CA VAL A 276 8.09 13.74 3.96
C VAL A 276 8.68 15.06 3.47
N GLU A 277 9.44 15.72 4.36
CA GLU A 277 10.09 17.00 4.05
C GLU A 277 11.34 16.83 3.19
N HIS A 278 12.10 15.76 3.43
CA HIS A 278 13.37 15.46 2.73
C HIS A 278 13.37 14.03 2.17
N PRO A 279 12.58 13.76 1.11
CA PRO A 279 12.54 12.43 0.52
C PRO A 279 13.88 12.09 -0.15
N MET A 280 14.34 10.87 0.06
CA MET A 280 15.48 10.30 -0.64
C MET A 280 14.95 9.39 -1.75
N PHE A 281 15.06 9.85 -2.98
CA PHE A 281 14.65 9.06 -4.14
C PHE A 281 15.76 8.06 -4.50
N ILE A 282 15.36 6.82 -4.70
CA ILE A 282 16.22 5.73 -5.15
C ILE A 282 15.92 5.53 -6.64
N ASP A 283 16.82 6.02 -7.50
CA ASP A 283 16.62 6.02 -8.96
C ASP A 283 17.08 4.71 -9.64
N ARG A 284 17.81 3.89 -8.91
CA ARG A 284 18.22 2.54 -9.34
C ARG A 284 18.33 1.63 -8.13
N SER A 285 17.71 0.46 -8.23
CA SER A 285 17.89 -0.60 -7.23
C SER A 285 18.19 -1.94 -7.92
N VAL A 286 18.90 -2.82 -7.23
CA VAL A 286 19.18 -4.16 -7.71
C VAL A 286 19.16 -5.17 -6.57
N ALA A 287 18.43 -6.26 -6.78
CA ALA A 287 18.45 -7.43 -5.91
C ALA A 287 19.67 -8.31 -6.28
N LEU A 288 20.58 -8.47 -5.34
CA LEU A 288 21.79 -9.28 -5.48
C LEU A 288 21.48 -10.71 -5.03
N ARG A 289 21.75 -11.68 -5.88
CA ARG A 289 21.41 -13.07 -5.65
C ARG A 289 22.63 -13.93 -5.40
N SER A 290 22.46 -15.04 -4.68
CA SER A 290 23.51 -16.02 -4.48
C SER A 290 23.71 -16.88 -5.73
N ASP A 291 24.95 -17.07 -6.12
CA ASP A 291 25.31 -18.06 -7.14
C ASP A 291 25.49 -19.47 -6.56
N GLU A 292 25.49 -19.60 -5.23
CA GLU A 292 25.75 -20.83 -4.52
C GLU A 292 24.72 -21.10 -3.41
N THR A 293 24.54 -22.37 -3.09
CA THR A 293 23.75 -22.81 -1.92
C THR A 293 24.68 -23.00 -0.73
N GLY A 294 24.26 -22.52 0.46
CA GLY A 294 25.06 -22.69 1.67
C GLY A 294 24.59 -21.87 2.85
N ILE A 295 25.55 -21.32 3.60
CA ILE A 295 25.32 -20.53 4.80
C ILE A 295 25.80 -19.09 4.52
N PHE A 296 24.90 -18.13 4.59
CA PHE A 296 25.20 -16.72 4.36
C PHE A 296 25.67 -16.02 5.65
N TYR A 297 26.72 -15.23 5.51
CA TYR A 297 27.28 -14.37 6.55
C TYR A 297 27.25 -12.91 6.08
N PRO A 298 26.28 -12.09 6.53
CA PRO A 298 26.26 -10.66 6.24
C PRO A 298 27.40 -9.95 6.96
N LEU A 299 28.02 -8.97 6.27
CA LEU A 299 29.06 -8.09 6.83
C LEU A 299 28.61 -6.63 6.92
N VAL A 300 27.42 -6.36 6.43
CA VAL A 300 26.75 -5.04 6.49
C VAL A 300 25.35 -5.21 7.01
N GLU A 301 24.72 -4.10 7.40
CA GLU A 301 23.35 -4.05 7.88
C GLU A 301 22.50 -3.21 6.93
N LYS A 302 21.17 -3.37 7.04
CA LYS A 302 20.20 -2.49 6.37
C LYS A 302 20.47 -1.02 6.71
N GLY A 303 20.41 -0.16 5.72
CA GLY A 303 20.66 1.27 5.86
C GLY A 303 22.16 1.66 5.82
N HIS A 304 23.10 0.71 5.79
CA HIS A 304 24.51 1.04 5.56
C HIS A 304 24.72 1.55 4.14
N THR A 305 25.50 2.62 4.01
CA THR A 305 26.02 3.07 2.72
C THR A 305 27.28 2.32 2.41
N VAL A 306 27.38 1.77 1.21
CA VAL A 306 28.53 0.98 0.74
C VAL A 306 29.10 1.57 -0.55
N ALA A 307 30.43 1.51 -0.70
CA ALA A 307 31.11 1.88 -1.93
C ALA A 307 31.00 0.76 -2.98
N LYS A 308 31.14 1.10 -4.27
CA LYS A 308 31.25 0.10 -5.34
C LYS A 308 32.41 -0.89 -5.05
N GLY A 309 32.12 -2.19 -5.18
CA GLY A 309 33.07 -3.28 -4.94
C GLY A 309 33.20 -3.69 -3.46
N ALA A 310 32.58 -2.95 -2.52
CA ALA A 310 32.62 -3.30 -1.09
C ALA A 310 32.09 -4.72 -0.86
N LEU A 311 32.74 -5.50 -0.01
CA LEU A 311 32.28 -6.82 0.41
C LEU A 311 31.13 -6.66 1.39
N MET A 312 29.93 -7.11 1.00
CA MET A 312 28.71 -7.00 1.79
C MET A 312 28.39 -8.27 2.60
N GLY A 313 28.97 -9.39 2.20
CA GLY A 313 28.78 -10.70 2.83
C GLY A 313 29.44 -11.81 2.04
N TYR A 314 29.31 -13.02 2.53
CA TYR A 314 29.82 -14.21 1.82
C TYR A 314 28.95 -15.43 2.14
N VAL A 315 28.99 -16.42 1.24
CA VAL A 315 28.38 -17.74 1.46
C VAL A 315 29.48 -18.77 1.66
N THR A 316 29.29 -19.64 2.64
CA THR A 316 30.12 -20.84 2.82
C THR A 316 29.38 -22.09 2.38
N ASP A 317 30.09 -23.15 2.04
CA ASP A 317 29.53 -24.50 2.06
C ASP A 317 29.23 -24.93 3.52
N PHE A 318 28.68 -26.13 3.67
CA PHE A 318 28.29 -26.65 5.00
C PHE A 318 29.50 -27.06 5.86
N PHE A 319 30.74 -26.94 5.35
CA PHE A 319 32.01 -27.23 6.04
C PHE A 319 32.78 -25.95 6.39
N GLY A 320 32.20 -24.75 6.08
CA GLY A 320 32.82 -23.46 6.41
C GLY A 320 33.76 -22.88 5.35
N LYS A 321 33.93 -23.56 4.17
CA LYS A 321 34.73 -23.01 3.07
C LYS A 321 33.93 -21.94 2.33
N ARG A 322 34.49 -20.74 2.15
CA ARG A 322 33.86 -19.70 1.32
C ARG A 322 33.74 -20.16 -0.13
N VAL A 323 32.53 -20.04 -0.68
CA VAL A 323 32.17 -20.43 -2.05
C VAL A 323 31.66 -19.26 -2.88
N TYR A 324 31.17 -18.19 -2.24
CA TYR A 324 30.66 -16.99 -2.92
C TYR A 324 30.93 -15.73 -2.08
N GLU A 325 31.21 -14.60 -2.74
CA GLU A 325 31.32 -13.28 -2.12
C GLU A 325 30.29 -12.32 -2.70
N LEU A 326 29.46 -11.72 -1.84
CA LEU A 326 28.51 -10.70 -2.20
C LEU A 326 29.18 -9.34 -2.19
N ARG A 327 29.27 -8.68 -3.36
CA ARG A 327 29.88 -7.36 -3.50
C ARG A 327 28.91 -6.34 -4.08
N ALA A 328 29.01 -5.08 -3.62
CA ALA A 328 28.20 -3.96 -4.11
C ALA A 328 28.54 -3.64 -5.58
N PRO A 329 27.58 -3.66 -6.52
CA PRO A 329 27.85 -3.38 -7.94
C PRO A 329 28.05 -1.88 -8.21
N PHE A 330 27.56 -1.02 -7.32
CA PHE A 330 27.72 0.44 -7.33
C PHE A 330 27.71 0.96 -5.89
N ALA A 331 28.03 2.24 -5.69
CA ALA A 331 27.89 2.90 -4.39
C ALA A 331 26.41 3.16 -4.11
N GLY A 332 25.92 2.80 -2.92
CA GLY A 332 24.51 2.93 -2.58
C GLY A 332 24.17 2.55 -1.15
N GLU A 333 22.89 2.61 -0.79
CA GLU A 333 22.36 2.19 0.51
C GLU A 333 21.82 0.75 0.43
N VAL A 334 22.08 -0.04 1.47
CA VAL A 334 21.54 -1.39 1.64
C VAL A 334 20.08 -1.27 2.06
N LEU A 335 19.14 -1.56 1.16
CA LEU A 335 17.71 -1.48 1.42
C LEU A 335 17.22 -2.70 2.20
N TYR A 336 17.66 -3.89 1.85
CA TYR A 336 17.54 -5.07 2.70
C TYR A 336 18.75 -5.97 2.58
N ILE A 337 18.95 -6.84 3.55
CA ILE A 337 19.92 -7.92 3.55
C ILE A 337 19.33 -9.16 4.20
N LEU A 338 19.68 -10.34 3.70
CA LEU A 338 19.25 -11.60 4.28
C LEU A 338 19.75 -11.69 5.73
N GLY A 339 18.82 -11.84 6.67
CA GLY A 339 19.07 -11.88 8.11
C GLY A 339 19.10 -13.28 8.71
N THR A 340 18.88 -14.32 7.88
CA THR A 340 18.91 -15.72 8.29
C THR A 340 19.99 -16.48 7.53
N PRO A 341 20.64 -17.48 8.17
CA PRO A 341 21.79 -18.14 7.59
C PRO A 341 21.56 -18.96 6.31
N PRO A 342 20.44 -19.72 6.16
CA PRO A 342 20.24 -20.56 4.99
C PRO A 342 20.09 -19.75 3.72
N VAL A 343 20.72 -20.17 2.64
CA VAL A 343 20.54 -19.61 1.31
C VAL A 343 20.63 -20.69 0.25
N SER A 344 19.72 -20.64 -0.73
CA SER A 344 19.76 -21.45 -1.93
C SER A 344 20.29 -20.66 -3.11
N LYS A 345 20.90 -21.33 -4.06
CA LYS A 345 21.31 -20.71 -5.32
C LYS A 345 20.14 -20.01 -6.00
N GLY A 346 20.33 -18.77 -6.40
CA GLY A 346 19.33 -17.91 -7.02
C GLY A 346 18.47 -17.11 -6.04
N GLU A 347 18.53 -17.37 -4.72
CA GLU A 347 17.83 -16.56 -3.73
C GLU A 347 18.47 -15.17 -3.58
N PRO A 348 17.62 -14.13 -3.31
CA PRO A 348 18.12 -12.78 -3.04
C PRO A 348 18.85 -12.74 -1.68
N LEU A 349 20.06 -12.17 -1.67
CA LEU A 349 20.87 -11.95 -0.47
C LEU A 349 20.74 -10.53 0.05
N ALA A 350 20.60 -9.55 -0.84
CA ALA A 350 20.49 -8.13 -0.50
C ALA A 350 19.84 -7.34 -1.64
N MET A 351 19.29 -6.18 -1.34
CA MET A 351 18.99 -5.15 -2.31
C MET A 351 19.78 -3.89 -2.00
N ILE A 352 20.46 -3.34 -3.00
CA ILE A 352 21.16 -2.06 -2.90
C ILE A 352 20.43 -1.03 -3.75
N GLY A 353 20.26 0.19 -3.22
CA GLY A 353 19.66 1.33 -3.89
C GLY A 353 20.66 2.46 -4.08
N HIS A 354 20.68 3.08 -5.26
CA HIS A 354 21.41 4.32 -5.53
C HIS A 354 20.50 5.50 -5.18
N VAL A 355 20.98 6.36 -4.29
CA VAL A 355 20.25 7.60 -3.92
C VAL A 355 20.51 8.64 -5.00
N ALA A 356 19.47 9.15 -5.62
CA ALA A 356 19.57 10.21 -6.62
C ALA A 356 20.09 11.50 -6.00
N GLU A 357 20.95 12.23 -6.72
CA GLU A 357 21.50 13.52 -6.27
C GLU A 357 20.42 14.62 -6.22
N SER A 358 19.39 14.49 -7.02
CA SER A 358 18.20 15.35 -7.04
C SER A 358 17.00 14.58 -7.61
N GLU A 359 15.79 15.07 -7.36
CA GLU A 359 14.61 14.62 -8.09
C GLU A 359 14.76 15.02 -9.57
N ARG A 360 14.74 14.04 -10.49
CA ARG A 360 14.78 14.30 -11.94
C ARG A 360 13.40 14.48 -12.50
#